data_65827bfdc9ef924618a6bb1a36f51a4b
#
_entry.id   65827bfdc9ef924618a6bb1a36f51a4b
#
_cell.length_a   1.000
_cell.length_b   1.000
_cell.length_c   1.000
_cell.angle_alpha   90.00
_cell.angle_beta   90.00
_cell.angle_gamma   90.00
#
_symmetry.space_group_name_H-M   'P 1'
#
loop_
_entity.id
_entity.type
_entity.pdbx_description
1 polymer ?
#
loop_
_entity_poly.entity_id
_entity_poly.type
_entity_poly.pdbx_seq_one_letter_code
_entity_poly.pdbx_strand_id
1 'polypeptide(L)'
;MNLFTIGFTGKSAEKFFGLLESSKATKLIDIRINRTSQLAGFAKEQDLEFFLPKLAGMRYQLWDDLAPTKELLASYRNKEILWEEFAQKYQDLNKVRETLERSSQTDFENAVLLCSEREPEKCHRTLLAELITKKFPLLGVTHLI
;
A
#
# COMPACT_ATOMS: atom_id res chain seq x y z
N MET A 1 -16.22 7.98 -3.88
CA MET A 1 -14.75 8.19 -3.92
C MET A 1 -14.04 6.90 -3.60
N ASN A 2 -12.97 6.61 -4.31
CA ASN A 2 -12.34 5.31 -4.26
C ASN A 2 -10.93 5.36 -3.66
N LEU A 3 -10.64 4.36 -2.83
CA LEU A 3 -9.31 4.04 -2.37
C LEU A 3 -9.05 2.59 -2.78
N PHE A 4 -7.94 2.35 -3.46
CA PHE A 4 -7.60 1.01 -3.93
C PHE A 4 -6.39 0.47 -3.18
N THR A 5 -6.26 -0.84 -3.17
CA THR A 5 -5.03 -1.50 -2.69
C THR A 5 -4.55 -2.48 -3.74
N ILE A 6 -3.26 -2.72 -3.81
CA ILE A 6 -2.66 -3.70 -4.69
C ILE A 6 -1.39 -4.29 -4.06
N GLY A 7 -1.14 -5.57 -4.35
CA GLY A 7 0.15 -6.21 -4.06
C GLY A 7 0.76 -6.68 -5.38
N PHE A 8 2.07 -6.81 -5.43
CA PHE A 8 2.73 -7.22 -6.67
C PHE A 8 3.11 -8.70 -6.72
N THR A 9 3.24 -9.36 -5.58
CA THR A 9 3.69 -10.75 -5.52
C THR A 9 2.75 -11.67 -6.30
N GLY A 10 3.33 -12.50 -7.15
CA GLY A 10 2.57 -13.46 -7.96
C GLY A 10 1.87 -12.87 -9.17
N LYS A 11 2.07 -11.60 -9.48
CA LYS A 11 1.50 -10.95 -10.67
C LYS A 11 2.56 -10.76 -11.74
N SER A 12 2.17 -10.93 -13.01
CA SER A 12 2.99 -10.48 -14.13
C SER A 12 2.93 -8.95 -14.24
N ALA A 13 3.86 -8.36 -14.96
CA ALA A 13 3.81 -6.91 -15.24
C ALA A 13 2.52 -6.54 -15.96
N GLU A 14 2.09 -7.35 -16.94
CA GLU A 14 0.85 -7.15 -17.68
C GLU A 14 -0.35 -7.08 -16.75
N LYS A 15 -0.48 -8.03 -15.83
CA LYS A 15 -1.60 -8.06 -14.88
C LYS A 15 -1.53 -6.89 -13.91
N PHE A 16 -0.35 -6.62 -13.36
CA PHE A 16 -0.16 -5.54 -12.38
C PHE A 16 -0.55 -4.19 -12.97
N PHE A 17 0.05 -3.81 -14.09
CA PHE A 17 -0.25 -2.53 -14.72
C PHE A 17 -1.64 -2.49 -15.36
N GLY A 18 -2.17 -3.63 -15.81
CA GLY A 18 -3.53 -3.73 -16.30
C GLY A 18 -4.57 -3.43 -15.23
N LEU A 19 -4.38 -3.96 -14.03
CA LEU A 19 -5.26 -3.67 -12.89
C LEU A 19 -5.21 -2.19 -12.53
N LEU A 20 -4.01 -1.60 -12.50
CA LEU A 20 -3.84 -0.19 -12.18
C LEU A 20 -4.52 0.70 -13.22
N GLU A 21 -4.30 0.43 -14.50
CA GLU A 21 -4.92 1.21 -15.58
C GLU A 21 -6.45 1.13 -15.50
N SER A 22 -6.98 -0.07 -15.30
CA SER A 22 -8.43 -0.29 -15.21
C SER A 22 -9.07 0.40 -14.02
N SER A 23 -8.34 0.60 -12.94
CA SER A 23 -8.85 1.25 -11.74
C SER A 23 -9.17 2.72 -11.94
N LYS A 24 -8.56 3.36 -12.93
CA LYS A 24 -8.65 4.81 -13.18
C LYS A 24 -8.09 5.65 -12.03
N ALA A 25 -7.33 5.04 -11.13
CA ALA A 25 -6.66 5.77 -10.06
C ALA A 25 -5.61 6.73 -10.63
N THR A 26 -5.33 7.79 -9.91
CA THR A 26 -4.44 8.86 -10.39
C THR A 26 -3.06 8.84 -9.76
N LYS A 27 -2.89 8.09 -8.67
CA LYS A 27 -1.61 8.01 -7.97
C LYS A 27 -1.48 6.66 -7.26
N LEU A 28 -0.25 6.21 -7.13
CA LEU A 28 0.10 5.03 -6.36
C LEU A 28 0.92 5.50 -5.16
N ILE A 29 0.48 5.12 -3.97
CA ILE A 29 1.15 5.43 -2.70
C ILE A 29 1.90 4.18 -2.26
N ASP A 30 3.21 4.26 -2.26
CA ASP A 30 4.08 3.15 -1.86
C ASP A 30 4.25 3.16 -0.35
N ILE A 31 3.77 2.11 0.30
CA ILE A 31 3.85 1.93 1.76
C ILE A 31 4.72 0.72 2.12
N ARG A 32 5.64 0.34 1.22
CA ARG A 32 6.54 -0.78 1.46
C ARG A 32 7.80 -0.32 2.16
N ILE A 33 8.36 -1.19 3.01
CA ILE A 33 9.71 -0.99 3.56
C ILE A 33 10.75 -1.33 2.49
N ASN A 34 10.61 -2.49 1.85
CA ASN A 34 11.55 -2.93 0.83
C ASN A 34 11.03 -2.56 -0.56
N ARG A 35 11.61 -1.51 -1.14
CA ARG A 35 11.20 -0.95 -2.43
C ARG A 35 12.16 -1.32 -3.57
N THR A 36 13.20 -2.08 -3.27
CA THR A 36 14.24 -2.43 -4.24
C THR A 36 14.36 -3.94 -4.47
N SER A 37 13.34 -4.70 -4.06
CA SER A 37 13.33 -6.16 -4.19
C SER A 37 13.47 -6.61 -5.64
N GLN A 38 14.25 -7.66 -5.86
CA GLN A 38 14.43 -8.27 -7.17
C GLN A 38 13.30 -9.26 -7.52
N LEU A 39 12.41 -9.58 -6.58
CA LEU A 39 11.33 -10.55 -6.79
C LEU A 39 10.38 -10.15 -7.91
N ALA A 40 10.18 -8.85 -8.09
CA ALA A 40 9.40 -8.33 -9.23
C ALA A 40 10.10 -7.07 -9.71
N GLY A 41 10.93 -7.21 -10.76
CA GLY A 41 11.75 -6.12 -11.28
C GLY A 41 10.94 -4.88 -11.64
N PHE A 42 9.74 -5.07 -12.23
CA PHE A 42 8.88 -3.96 -12.63
C PHE A 42 8.33 -3.17 -11.41
N ALA A 43 8.37 -3.73 -10.21
CA ALA A 43 7.81 -3.10 -9.01
C ALA A 43 8.85 -2.43 -8.13
N LYS A 44 10.09 -2.29 -8.58
CA LYS A 44 11.08 -1.49 -7.87
C LYS A 44 10.68 -0.02 -7.92
N GLU A 45 10.98 0.71 -6.86
CA GLU A 45 10.68 2.14 -6.74
C GLU A 45 11.05 2.92 -8.00
N GLN A 46 12.29 2.77 -8.44
CA GLN A 46 12.81 3.49 -9.58
C GLN A 46 12.08 3.15 -10.88
N ASP A 47 11.74 1.87 -11.06
CA ASP A 47 11.03 1.42 -12.24
C ASP A 47 9.56 1.85 -12.22
N LEU A 48 8.94 1.87 -11.06
CA LEU A 48 7.56 2.34 -10.92
C LEU A 48 7.43 3.83 -11.26
N GLU A 49 8.39 4.64 -10.85
CA GLU A 49 8.39 6.06 -11.21
C GLU A 49 8.39 6.26 -12.73
N PHE A 50 9.06 5.36 -13.45
CA PHE A 50 9.11 5.40 -14.91
C PHE A 50 7.86 4.82 -15.54
N PHE A 51 7.43 3.64 -15.11
CA PHE A 51 6.34 2.91 -15.77
C PHE A 51 4.94 3.45 -15.48
N LEU A 52 4.69 3.94 -14.27
CA LEU A 52 3.32 4.34 -13.88
C LEU A 52 2.72 5.43 -14.77
N PRO A 53 3.44 6.52 -15.08
CA PRO A 53 2.87 7.53 -15.98
C PRO A 53 2.63 7.00 -17.39
N LYS A 54 3.46 6.09 -17.86
CA LYS A 54 3.39 5.57 -19.23
C LYS A 54 2.32 4.50 -19.40
N LEU A 55 2.20 3.59 -18.43
CA LEU A 55 1.35 2.41 -18.55
C LEU A 55 -0.01 2.57 -17.88
N ALA A 56 -0.13 3.42 -16.90
CA ALA A 56 -1.35 3.55 -16.11
C ALA A 56 -1.81 4.99 -15.89
N GLY A 57 -1.08 5.97 -16.41
CA GLY A 57 -1.43 7.38 -16.26
C GLY A 57 -1.42 7.85 -14.80
N MET A 58 -0.56 7.26 -13.98
CA MET A 58 -0.49 7.51 -12.54
C MET A 58 0.82 8.15 -12.13
N ARG A 59 0.78 8.83 -10.99
CA ARG A 59 1.98 9.34 -10.31
C ARG A 59 2.41 8.36 -9.22
N TYR A 60 3.72 8.28 -8.98
CA TYR A 60 4.29 7.52 -7.87
C TYR A 60 4.52 8.45 -6.68
N GLN A 61 4.07 8.02 -5.48
CA GLN A 61 4.33 8.74 -4.23
C GLN A 61 4.84 7.77 -3.19
N LEU A 62 5.86 8.18 -2.45
CA LEU A 62 6.40 7.40 -1.35
C LEU A 62 5.92 7.99 -0.02
N TRP A 63 5.30 7.15 0.81
CA TRP A 63 4.86 7.53 2.15
C TRP A 63 5.49 6.59 3.18
N ASP A 64 6.77 6.80 3.47
CA ASP A 64 7.51 6.01 4.45
C ASP A 64 6.83 5.95 5.81
N ASP A 65 6.21 7.04 6.20
CA ASP A 65 5.53 7.15 7.50
C ASP A 65 4.30 6.25 7.62
N LEU A 66 3.87 5.64 6.54
CA LEU A 66 2.76 4.70 6.55
C LEU A 66 3.21 3.24 6.46
N ALA A 67 4.50 3.00 6.26
CA ALA A 67 5.05 1.64 6.27
C ALA A 67 5.21 1.13 7.71
N PRO A 68 5.08 -0.18 7.95
CA PRO A 68 5.47 -0.72 9.27
C PRO A 68 6.97 -0.55 9.46
N THR A 69 7.46 -0.72 10.68
CA THR A 69 8.91 -0.75 10.89
C THR A 69 9.46 -2.08 10.37
N LYS A 70 10.75 -2.06 10.04
CA LYS A 70 11.44 -3.27 9.60
C LYS A 70 11.38 -4.35 10.67
N GLU A 71 11.56 -3.97 11.94
CA GLU A 71 11.54 -4.88 13.08
C GLU A 71 10.15 -5.49 13.27
N LEU A 72 9.10 -4.68 13.17
CA LEU A 72 7.73 -5.17 13.32
C LEU A 72 7.37 -6.17 12.22
N LEU A 73 7.72 -5.85 10.98
CA LEU A 73 7.43 -6.74 9.85
C LEU A 73 8.23 -8.05 9.96
N ALA A 74 9.51 -7.98 10.37
CA ALA A 74 10.34 -9.15 10.56
C ALA A 74 9.79 -10.06 11.66
N SER A 75 9.35 -9.48 12.78
CA SER A 75 8.77 -10.25 13.88
C SER A 75 7.55 -11.06 13.43
N TYR A 76 6.70 -10.47 12.61
CA TYR A 76 5.54 -11.18 12.08
C TYR A 76 5.96 -12.27 11.08
N ARG A 77 6.85 -11.95 10.14
CA ARG A 77 7.32 -12.90 9.12
C ARG A 77 8.06 -14.08 9.71
N ASN A 78 8.80 -13.86 10.80
CA ASN A 78 9.52 -14.91 11.52
C ASN A 78 8.62 -15.66 12.51
N LYS A 79 7.33 -15.36 12.54
CA LYS A 79 6.35 -16.00 13.41
C LYS A 79 6.62 -15.81 14.90
N GLU A 80 7.31 -14.73 15.26
CA GLU A 80 7.56 -14.36 16.65
C GLU A 80 6.32 -13.74 17.29
N ILE A 81 5.46 -13.10 16.47
CA ILE A 81 4.19 -12.52 16.90
C ILE A 81 3.08 -13.00 15.97
N LEU A 82 1.86 -13.02 16.50
CA LEU A 82 0.67 -13.35 15.71
C LEU A 82 0.16 -12.14 14.95
N TRP A 83 -0.71 -12.38 13.99
CA TRP A 83 -1.31 -11.30 13.18
C TRP A 83 -2.01 -10.24 14.03
N GLU A 84 -2.74 -10.66 15.06
CA GLU A 84 -3.46 -9.75 15.94
C GLU A 84 -2.50 -8.80 16.67
N GLU A 85 -1.36 -9.29 17.08
CA GLU A 85 -0.34 -8.46 17.73
C GLU A 85 0.31 -7.51 16.72
N PHE A 86 0.60 -8.00 15.52
CA PHE A 86 1.11 -7.15 14.43
C PHE A 86 0.13 -6.02 14.14
N ALA A 87 -1.16 -6.36 13.98
CA ALA A 87 -2.20 -5.38 13.67
C ALA A 87 -2.28 -4.30 14.74
N GLN A 88 -2.25 -4.70 16.01
CA GLN A 88 -2.31 -3.74 17.12
C GLN A 88 -1.08 -2.83 17.16
N LYS A 89 0.10 -3.40 16.98
CA LYS A 89 1.35 -2.63 17.00
C LYS A 89 1.44 -1.67 15.82
N TYR A 90 0.97 -2.09 14.64
CA TYR A 90 0.94 -1.21 13.48
C TYR A 90 -0.03 -0.06 13.68
N GLN A 91 -1.18 -0.33 14.28
CA GLN A 91 -2.16 0.70 14.63
C GLN A 91 -1.57 1.72 15.60
N ASP A 92 -0.90 1.24 16.64
CA ASP A 92 -0.25 2.09 17.64
C ASP A 92 0.86 2.94 17.01
N LEU A 93 1.62 2.34 16.10
CA LEU A 93 2.68 3.04 15.35
C LEU A 93 2.10 4.21 14.54
N ASN A 94 0.98 3.99 13.88
CA ASN A 94 0.32 5.04 13.10
C ASN A 94 -0.17 6.19 14.00
N LYS A 95 -0.64 5.88 15.19
CA LYS A 95 -1.04 6.92 16.17
C LYS A 95 0.14 7.76 16.62
N VAL A 96 1.28 7.09 16.92
CA VAL A 96 2.50 7.79 17.36
C VAL A 96 3.04 8.71 16.27
N ARG A 97 3.02 8.25 15.02
CA ARG A 97 3.52 9.03 13.89
C ARG A 97 2.63 10.21 13.53
N GLU A 98 1.34 10.13 13.86
CA GLU A 98 0.35 11.17 13.55
C GLU A 98 0.24 11.51 12.06
N THR A 99 0.68 10.60 11.18
CA THR A 99 0.67 10.84 9.73
C THR A 99 -0.76 11.01 9.21
N LEU A 100 -1.68 10.17 9.66
CA LEU A 100 -3.08 10.25 9.23
C LEU A 100 -3.76 11.52 9.76
N GLU A 101 -3.40 11.95 10.97
CA GLU A 101 -3.95 13.18 11.55
C GLU A 101 -3.58 14.41 10.74
N ARG A 102 -2.39 14.41 10.11
CA ARG A 102 -1.91 15.50 9.29
C ARG A 102 -2.35 15.38 7.82
N SER A 103 -2.98 14.27 7.46
CA SER A 103 -3.44 14.03 6.10
C SER A 103 -4.83 14.57 5.85
N SER A 104 -5.21 14.69 4.58
CA SER A 104 -6.54 15.06 4.16
C SER A 104 -7.14 13.96 3.27
N GLN A 105 -8.45 14.00 3.08
CA GLN A 105 -9.14 13.04 2.24
C GLN A 105 -8.59 13.03 0.82
N THR A 106 -8.23 14.20 0.29
CA THR A 106 -7.69 14.33 -1.08
C THR A 106 -6.36 13.60 -1.27
N ASP A 107 -5.60 13.37 -0.19
CA ASP A 107 -4.36 12.60 -0.27
C ASP A 107 -4.63 11.15 -0.70
N PHE A 108 -5.80 10.63 -0.39
CA PHE A 108 -6.15 9.22 -0.63
C PHE A 108 -7.23 9.02 -1.68
N GLU A 109 -7.86 10.07 -2.17
CA GLU A 109 -8.86 9.95 -3.22
C GLU A 109 -8.22 9.43 -4.51
N ASN A 110 -8.82 8.40 -5.09
CA ASN A 110 -8.36 7.77 -6.31
C ASN A 110 -6.89 7.35 -6.24
N ALA A 111 -6.45 6.94 -5.05
CA ALA A 111 -5.11 6.46 -4.80
C ALA A 111 -5.11 4.94 -4.68
N VAL A 112 -3.97 4.31 -4.99
CA VAL A 112 -3.73 2.89 -4.79
C VAL A 112 -2.64 2.75 -3.74
N LEU A 113 -2.90 2.00 -2.68
CA LEU A 113 -1.88 1.65 -1.68
C LEU A 113 -1.14 0.41 -2.18
N LEU A 114 0.17 0.49 -2.33
CA LEU A 114 1.01 -0.62 -2.79
C LEU A 114 1.73 -1.28 -1.64
N CYS A 115 1.58 -2.59 -1.54
CA CYS A 115 2.30 -3.45 -0.63
C CYS A 115 2.85 -4.65 -1.41
N SER A 116 3.69 -5.47 -0.80
CA SER A 116 4.26 -6.63 -1.49
C SER A 116 3.34 -7.84 -1.52
N GLU A 117 2.51 -8.04 -0.51
CA GLU A 117 1.71 -9.25 -0.37
C GLU A 117 0.72 -9.43 -1.53
N ARG A 118 0.52 -10.70 -1.93
CA ARG A 118 -0.39 -11.04 -3.02
C ARG A 118 -1.86 -10.77 -2.63
N GLU A 119 -2.25 -11.30 -1.48
CA GLU A 119 -3.63 -11.23 -1.00
C GLU A 119 -3.79 -10.08 -0.01
N PRO A 120 -4.99 -9.47 0.06
CA PRO A 120 -5.21 -8.39 1.02
C PRO A 120 -5.33 -8.86 2.47
N GLU A 121 -5.69 -10.13 2.70
CA GLU A 121 -5.78 -10.68 4.04
C GLU A 121 -4.43 -10.67 4.73
N LYS A 122 -4.41 -10.30 5.99
CA LYS A 122 -3.19 -10.28 6.81
C LYS A 122 -2.06 -9.49 6.15
N CYS A 123 -2.42 -8.31 5.62
CA CYS A 123 -1.48 -7.38 5.02
C CYS A 123 -1.69 -5.99 5.60
N HIS A 124 -0.59 -5.27 5.83
CA HIS A 124 -0.70 -3.93 6.41
C HIS A 124 -1.44 -2.93 5.52
N ARG A 125 -1.49 -3.16 4.18
CA ARG A 125 -2.26 -2.28 3.30
C ARG A 125 -3.75 -2.29 3.63
N THR A 126 -4.28 -3.44 4.03
CA THR A 126 -5.68 -3.57 4.43
C THR A 126 -5.92 -2.88 5.76
N LEU A 127 -5.02 -3.07 6.72
CA LEU A 127 -5.10 -2.37 8.01
C LEU A 127 -5.07 -0.86 7.82
N LEU A 128 -4.16 -0.39 6.96
CA LEU A 128 -4.05 1.03 6.67
C LEU A 128 -5.30 1.55 5.97
N ALA A 129 -5.84 0.81 4.99
CA ALA A 129 -7.08 1.19 4.32
C ALA A 129 -8.24 1.33 5.31
N GLU A 130 -8.32 0.43 6.29
CA GLU A 130 -9.32 0.51 7.35
C GLU A 130 -9.15 1.77 8.20
N LEU A 131 -7.92 2.11 8.58
CA LEU A 131 -7.63 3.32 9.33
C LEU A 131 -7.97 4.58 8.53
N ILE A 132 -7.65 4.59 7.25
CA ILE A 132 -7.94 5.71 6.37
C ILE A 132 -9.45 5.92 6.22
N THR A 133 -10.20 4.85 5.96
CA THR A 133 -11.65 4.96 5.77
C THR A 133 -12.40 5.25 7.07
N LYS A 134 -11.83 4.88 8.20
CA LYS A 134 -12.39 5.26 9.49
C LYS A 134 -12.31 6.77 9.70
N LYS A 135 -11.20 7.40 9.26
CA LYS A 135 -11.04 8.84 9.32
C LYS A 135 -11.80 9.55 8.21
N PHE A 136 -11.83 8.96 7.01
CA PHE A 136 -12.47 9.55 5.82
C PHE A 136 -13.54 8.58 5.29
N PRO A 137 -14.75 8.56 5.92
CA PRO A 137 -15.76 7.53 5.60
C PRO A 137 -16.34 7.59 4.19
N LEU A 138 -16.12 8.68 3.45
CA LEU A 138 -16.59 8.79 2.06
C LEU A 138 -15.76 7.94 1.09
N LEU A 139 -14.59 7.48 1.52
CA LEU A 139 -13.75 6.62 0.69
C LEU A 139 -14.21 5.17 0.78
N GLY A 140 -14.45 4.54 -0.36
CA GLY A 140 -14.75 3.11 -0.45
C GLY A 140 -13.51 2.36 -0.89
N VAL A 141 -13.20 1.23 -0.22
CA VAL A 141 -11.99 0.44 -0.51
C VAL A 141 -12.28 -0.65 -1.54
N THR A 142 -11.41 -0.77 -2.54
CA THR A 142 -11.41 -1.87 -3.50
C THR A 142 -10.01 -2.47 -3.56
N HIS A 143 -9.92 -3.77 -3.33
CA HIS A 143 -8.66 -4.51 -3.44
C HIS A 143 -8.49 -5.01 -4.88
N LEU A 144 -7.42 -4.57 -5.53
CA LEU A 144 -7.07 -5.03 -6.89
C LEU A 144 -6.31 -6.34 -6.78
N ILE A 145 -6.90 -7.41 -7.31
CA ILE A 145 -6.37 -8.77 -7.18
C ILE A 145 -6.08 -9.39 -8.54
#